data_cfb40974061eea3a54762b796200247e
#
_entry.id   cfb40974061eea3a54762b796200247e
#
_cell.length_a   1.000
_cell.length_b   1.000
_cell.length_c   1.000
_cell.angle_alpha   90.00
_cell.angle_beta   90.00
_cell.angle_gamma   90.00
#
_symmetry.space_group_name_H-M   'P 1'
#
loop_
_entity.id
_entity.type
_entity.pdbx_description
1 polymer ?
#
loop_
_entity_poly.entity_id
_entity_poly.type
_entity_poly.pdbx_seq_one_letter_code
_entity_poly.pdbx_strand_id
1 'polypeptide(L)'
;METMAREFQSRGYDVDILTFTLQYPSLLFPGKSQTVDTPAPKDLRIRRRLSTINPFSWWSVGRELRQSEPDIVLMKYWTPFMAPAFGTVARIARKRSKTKVICQIDNVEPHEHHIVDKPFNRYYLRSVDGFIYMSEQVHSELKAYTSAPAHFSPHPMFEHFGARVDRTEACLRLGLDKKVRYAMFFGLIRDYKGLDTLLDAWQEFRRDGYKLLIAGEFYASRDKYMEQIKRLGLQDDIVLHDFFVADSDVRYYFSAADCVVLPYKTATQSGVTQICYNFCTPVIVTRVGGLAEIVPDGKVGFVCDPSAEGVRNAIERIYEGDTLERFKENMLEERKRFSWQAMCDSIEELYKELIK
;
A
#
# COMPACT_ATOMS: atom_id res chain seq x y z
N MET A 1 -5.34 8.92 5.77
CA MET A 1 -5.43 9.83 6.94
C MET A 1 -6.87 9.98 7.43
N GLU A 2 -7.89 10.16 6.56
CA GLU A 2 -9.28 10.32 7.00
C GLU A 2 -9.80 9.11 7.80
N THR A 3 -9.59 7.89 7.31
CA THR A 3 -10.01 6.66 8.02
C THR A 3 -9.35 6.53 9.39
N MET A 4 -8.06 6.85 9.49
CA MET A 4 -7.34 6.88 10.77
C MET A 4 -7.90 7.95 11.72
N ALA A 5 -8.23 9.13 11.20
CA ALA A 5 -8.82 10.19 11.99
C ALA A 5 -10.19 9.77 12.56
N ARG A 6 -11.04 9.11 11.74
CA ARG A 6 -12.31 8.55 12.21
C ARG A 6 -12.13 7.46 13.26
N GLU A 7 -11.13 6.60 13.11
CA GLU A 7 -10.82 5.57 14.10
C GLU A 7 -10.43 6.22 15.43
N PHE A 8 -9.56 7.24 15.44
CA PHE A 8 -9.23 7.97 16.66
C PHE A 8 -10.44 8.71 17.25
N GLN A 9 -11.30 9.33 16.43
CA GLN A 9 -12.54 9.95 16.92
C GLN A 9 -13.48 8.92 17.57
N SER A 10 -13.60 7.72 16.99
CA SER A 10 -14.43 6.65 17.56
C SER A 10 -13.93 6.19 18.93
N ARG A 11 -12.63 6.37 19.21
CA ARG A 11 -11.99 6.11 20.52
C ARG A 11 -12.11 7.29 21.50
N GLY A 12 -12.77 8.38 21.09
CA GLY A 12 -12.97 9.56 21.95
C GLY A 12 -11.87 10.61 21.87
N TYR A 13 -10.93 10.51 20.92
CA TYR A 13 -9.92 11.54 20.70
C TYR A 13 -10.52 12.76 19.96
N ASP A 14 -10.02 13.94 20.30
CA ASP A 14 -10.26 15.16 19.52
C ASP A 14 -9.22 15.26 18.41
N VAL A 15 -9.65 15.21 17.14
CA VAL A 15 -8.76 15.05 15.99
C VAL A 15 -8.91 16.20 14.99
N ASP A 16 -7.78 16.82 14.66
CA ASP A 16 -7.66 17.81 13.58
C ASP A 16 -6.73 17.28 12.48
N ILE A 17 -7.12 17.46 11.21
CA ILE A 17 -6.27 17.20 10.06
C ILE A 17 -5.73 18.51 9.51
N LEU A 18 -4.42 18.71 9.60
CA LEU A 18 -3.71 19.80 8.93
C LEU A 18 -3.15 19.28 7.59
N THR A 19 -3.60 19.85 6.49
CA THR A 19 -3.17 19.43 5.16
C THR A 19 -2.56 20.59 4.36
N PHE A 20 -2.15 20.31 3.15
CA PHE A 20 -1.38 21.23 2.32
C PHE A 20 -2.23 22.31 1.64
N THR A 21 -1.73 23.52 1.63
CA THR A 21 -2.11 24.55 0.67
C THR A 21 -1.37 24.33 -0.66
N LEU A 22 -0.10 23.86 -0.57
CA LEU A 22 0.71 23.41 -1.71
C LEU A 22 1.59 22.24 -1.25
N GLN A 23 1.38 21.06 -1.84
CA GLN A 23 2.16 19.86 -1.54
C GLN A 23 3.42 19.75 -2.40
N TYR A 24 3.29 19.94 -3.71
CA TYR A 24 4.40 19.94 -4.66
C TYR A 24 4.34 21.18 -5.56
N PRO A 25 5.47 21.82 -5.87
CA PRO A 25 5.54 22.78 -6.98
C PRO A 25 5.11 22.12 -8.29
N SER A 26 4.47 22.87 -9.18
CA SER A 26 3.99 22.35 -10.47
C SER A 26 5.08 21.67 -11.30
N LEU A 27 6.32 22.13 -11.19
CA LEU A 27 7.48 21.54 -11.87
C LEU A 27 7.82 20.12 -11.40
N LEU A 28 7.52 19.79 -10.14
CA LEU A 28 7.81 18.48 -9.52
C LEU A 28 6.59 17.55 -9.48
N PHE A 29 5.45 18.00 -9.99
CA PHE A 29 4.21 17.23 -9.96
C PHE A 29 3.80 16.81 -11.36
N PRO A 30 3.89 15.52 -11.71
CA PRO A 30 3.55 15.02 -13.04
C PRO A 30 2.04 14.94 -13.30
N GLY A 31 1.20 15.09 -12.27
CA GLY A 31 -0.27 15.00 -12.36
C GLY A 31 -0.95 16.31 -12.75
N LYS A 32 -2.22 16.20 -13.16
CA LYS A 32 -3.04 17.38 -13.55
C LYS A 32 -3.53 18.20 -12.37
N SER A 33 -3.82 17.59 -11.22
CA SER A 33 -4.30 18.26 -10.01
C SER A 33 -3.77 17.58 -8.74
N GLN A 34 -3.41 18.38 -7.73
CA GLN A 34 -3.02 17.93 -6.39
C GLN A 34 -4.20 17.94 -5.42
N THR A 35 -5.38 18.33 -5.88
CA THR A 35 -6.60 18.42 -5.08
C THR A 35 -7.67 17.53 -5.69
N VAL A 36 -8.50 16.96 -4.83
CA VAL A 36 -9.72 16.26 -5.23
C VAL A 36 -10.87 17.26 -5.32
N ASP A 37 -11.76 17.06 -6.29
CA ASP A 37 -12.93 17.94 -6.50
C ASP A 37 -14.11 17.58 -5.57
N THR A 38 -13.99 16.47 -4.80
CA THR A 38 -15.02 16.10 -3.83
C THR A 38 -14.97 17.01 -2.61
N PRO A 39 -16.13 17.41 -2.05
CA PRO A 39 -16.17 18.18 -0.82
C PRO A 39 -15.49 17.46 0.34
N ALA A 40 -14.82 18.21 1.22
CA ALA A 40 -14.25 17.66 2.44
C ALA A 40 -15.34 16.98 3.29
N PRO A 41 -15.04 15.82 3.92
CA PRO A 41 -15.97 15.17 4.84
C PRO A 41 -16.40 16.11 5.96
N LYS A 42 -17.71 16.18 6.22
CA LYS A 42 -18.30 17.08 7.23
C LYS A 42 -18.01 16.64 8.68
N ASP A 43 -17.70 15.37 8.86
CA ASP A 43 -17.39 14.74 10.14
C ASP A 43 -15.93 14.94 10.59
N LEU A 44 -15.08 15.49 9.71
CA LEU A 44 -13.67 15.73 9.99
C LEU A 44 -13.31 17.20 9.95
N ARG A 45 -12.54 17.68 10.91
CA ARG A 45 -11.96 19.03 10.90
C ARG A 45 -10.69 19.04 10.05
N ILE A 46 -10.81 19.44 8.78
CA ILE A 46 -9.72 19.49 7.82
C ILE A 46 -9.37 20.92 7.49
N ARG A 47 -8.11 21.33 7.72
CA ARG A 47 -7.63 22.68 7.50
C ARG A 47 -6.41 22.68 6.58
N ARG A 48 -6.46 23.42 5.47
CA ARG A 48 -5.31 23.60 4.56
C ARG A 48 -4.43 24.73 5.11
N ARG A 49 -3.23 24.40 5.60
CA ARG A 49 -2.36 25.35 6.31
C ARG A 49 -0.91 25.29 5.86
N LEU A 50 -0.39 24.15 5.44
CA LEU A 50 1.02 23.91 5.18
C LEU A 50 1.34 24.04 3.70
N SER A 51 2.37 24.83 3.35
CA SER A 51 3.00 24.81 2.03
C SER A 51 4.40 24.22 2.17
N THR A 52 4.77 23.24 1.37
CA THR A 52 6.08 22.58 1.44
C THR A 52 7.26 23.49 1.08
N ILE A 53 7.01 24.61 0.39
CA ILE A 53 8.04 25.56 -0.07
C ILE A 53 7.98 26.92 0.60
N ASN A 54 6.98 27.18 1.48
CA ASN A 54 6.86 28.48 2.15
C ASN A 54 7.25 28.40 3.63
N PRO A 55 8.44 28.90 4.04
CA PRO A 55 8.90 28.85 5.42
C PRO A 55 8.00 29.58 6.42
N PHE A 56 7.28 30.63 5.99
CA PHE A 56 6.32 31.33 6.86
C PHE A 56 5.16 30.43 7.26
N SER A 57 4.71 29.56 6.36
CA SER A 57 3.68 28.56 6.69
C SER A 57 4.19 27.53 7.70
N TRP A 58 5.46 27.12 7.61
CA TRP A 58 6.07 26.16 8.54
C TRP A 58 6.13 26.74 9.96
N TRP A 59 6.57 28.00 10.06
CA TRP A 59 6.63 28.70 11.33
C TRP A 59 5.21 28.91 11.92
N SER A 60 4.24 29.34 11.09
CA SER A 60 2.86 29.56 11.51
C SER A 60 2.21 28.28 12.04
N VAL A 61 2.31 27.18 11.27
CA VAL A 61 1.76 25.85 11.66
C VAL A 61 2.46 25.34 12.92
N GLY A 62 3.78 25.40 12.98
CA GLY A 62 4.53 24.96 14.16
C GLY A 62 4.17 25.76 15.42
N ARG A 63 3.96 27.09 15.30
CA ARG A 63 3.51 27.94 16.40
C ARG A 63 2.07 27.62 16.84
N GLU A 64 1.16 27.39 15.89
CA GLU A 64 -0.20 26.98 16.15
C GLU A 64 -0.25 25.67 16.95
N LEU A 65 0.49 24.63 16.51
CA LEU A 65 0.61 23.36 17.21
C LEU A 65 1.21 23.51 18.60
N ARG A 66 2.23 24.36 18.76
CA ARG A 66 2.81 24.65 20.08
C ARG A 66 1.82 25.33 21.02
N GLN A 67 0.93 26.19 20.51
CA GLN A 67 -0.05 26.91 21.31
C GLN A 67 -1.27 26.04 21.68
N SER A 68 -1.66 25.12 20.81
CA SER A 68 -2.75 24.19 21.08
C SER A 68 -2.35 22.99 21.94
N GLU A 69 -1.04 22.73 22.05
CA GLU A 69 -0.45 21.65 22.84
C GLU A 69 -1.13 20.28 22.68
N PRO A 70 -1.32 19.78 21.43
CA PRO A 70 -1.90 18.46 21.27
C PRO A 70 -0.98 17.40 21.89
N ASP A 71 -1.56 16.32 22.42
CA ASP A 71 -0.78 15.19 22.95
C ASP A 71 0.12 14.58 21.88
N ILE A 72 -0.42 14.40 20.67
CA ILE A 72 0.26 13.79 19.53
C ILE A 72 0.16 14.69 18.30
N VAL A 73 1.29 14.93 17.63
CA VAL A 73 1.33 15.39 16.25
C VAL A 73 1.77 14.21 15.38
N LEU A 74 0.83 13.63 14.64
CA LEU A 74 1.09 12.52 13.74
C LEU A 74 1.41 13.04 12.35
N MET A 75 2.61 12.74 11.84
CA MET A 75 3.08 13.15 10.50
C MET A 75 3.25 11.93 9.61
N LYS A 76 2.73 11.99 8.38
CA LYS A 76 2.98 10.98 7.37
C LYS A 76 4.11 11.41 6.43
N TYR A 77 5.17 10.60 6.32
CA TYR A 77 6.39 10.94 5.59
C TYR A 77 6.73 9.89 4.52
N TRP A 78 7.01 10.33 3.30
CA TRP A 78 7.29 9.45 2.16
C TRP A 78 8.35 9.99 1.18
N THR A 79 8.86 11.22 1.38
CA THR A 79 9.87 11.81 0.49
C THR A 79 10.72 12.87 1.21
N PRO A 80 12.04 12.91 0.97
CA PRO A 80 12.95 13.91 1.54
C PRO A 80 12.58 15.36 1.22
N PHE A 81 11.89 15.60 0.11
CA PHE A 81 11.42 16.93 -0.29
C PHE A 81 10.60 17.62 0.81
N MET A 82 9.85 16.87 1.60
CA MET A 82 9.02 17.43 2.69
C MET A 82 9.80 17.70 3.98
N ALA A 83 11.00 17.17 4.10
CA ALA A 83 11.78 17.21 5.33
C ALA A 83 12.04 18.62 5.89
N PRO A 84 12.36 19.66 5.09
CA PRO A 84 12.56 21.00 5.60
C PRO A 84 11.29 21.56 6.27
N ALA A 85 10.12 21.38 5.65
CA ALA A 85 8.85 21.84 6.18
C ALA A 85 8.48 21.06 7.46
N PHE A 86 8.47 19.75 7.40
CA PHE A 86 8.07 18.88 8.51
C PHE A 86 9.04 18.99 9.68
N GLY A 87 10.36 19.03 9.42
CA GLY A 87 11.36 19.17 10.46
C GLY A 87 11.29 20.51 11.21
N THR A 88 10.92 21.58 10.51
CA THR A 88 10.72 22.91 11.13
C THR A 88 9.46 22.93 11.96
N VAL A 89 8.33 22.42 11.42
CA VAL A 89 7.06 22.31 12.16
C VAL A 89 7.24 21.48 13.42
N ALA A 90 7.86 20.30 13.32
CA ALA A 90 8.09 19.40 14.45
C ALA A 90 8.93 20.06 15.56
N ARG A 91 10.04 20.73 15.21
CA ARG A 91 10.89 21.43 16.19
C ARG A 91 10.17 22.56 16.91
N ILE A 92 9.35 23.32 16.20
CA ILE A 92 8.61 24.43 16.79
C ILE A 92 7.48 23.90 17.68
N ALA A 93 6.73 22.88 17.24
CA ALA A 93 5.65 22.26 18.00
C ALA A 93 6.15 21.67 19.33
N ARG A 94 7.28 20.97 19.32
CA ARG A 94 7.88 20.34 20.52
C ARG A 94 8.51 21.33 21.51
N LYS A 95 8.80 22.54 21.07
CA LYS A 95 9.59 23.48 21.89
C LYS A 95 8.85 23.91 23.14
N ARG A 96 9.30 23.47 24.32
CA ARG A 96 8.68 23.74 25.62
C ARG A 96 7.21 23.27 25.71
N SER A 97 6.89 22.17 25.05
CA SER A 97 5.56 21.53 25.03
C SER A 97 5.70 20.06 25.41
N LYS A 98 4.62 19.46 25.92
CA LYS A 98 4.53 18.02 26.18
C LYS A 98 4.20 17.21 24.91
N THR A 99 3.84 17.88 23.83
CA THR A 99 3.50 17.28 22.55
C THR A 99 4.58 16.31 22.06
N LYS A 100 4.16 15.11 21.70
CA LYS A 100 5.01 14.11 21.05
C LYS A 100 4.76 14.14 19.54
N VAL A 101 5.84 14.18 18.77
CA VAL A 101 5.76 14.07 17.30
C VAL A 101 6.05 12.62 16.91
N ILE A 102 5.04 11.96 16.36
CA ILE A 102 5.13 10.59 15.84
C ILE A 102 5.08 10.66 14.31
N CYS A 103 5.94 9.89 13.67
CA CYS A 103 6.00 9.82 12.20
C CYS A 103 5.58 8.43 11.71
N GLN A 104 4.52 8.38 10.92
CA GLN A 104 4.26 7.22 10.05
C GLN A 104 5.15 7.38 8.81
N ILE A 105 6.12 6.47 8.65
CA ILE A 105 7.13 6.55 7.61
C ILE A 105 6.90 5.48 6.54
N ASP A 106 6.64 5.94 5.30
CA ASP A 106 6.42 5.07 4.15
C ASP A 106 7.76 4.71 3.46
N ASN A 107 8.67 5.69 3.32
CA ASN A 107 9.99 5.53 2.73
C ASN A 107 10.99 6.48 3.43
N VAL A 108 12.21 6.03 3.64
CA VAL A 108 13.34 6.86 4.08
C VAL A 108 14.15 7.32 2.87
N GLU A 109 14.58 6.37 2.05
CA GLU A 109 15.36 6.64 0.86
C GLU A 109 14.46 6.57 -0.38
N PRO A 110 14.45 7.62 -1.23
CA PRO A 110 13.69 7.60 -2.47
C PRO A 110 14.34 6.64 -3.48
N HIS A 111 13.55 6.14 -4.45
CA HIS A 111 14.08 5.31 -5.54
C HIS A 111 15.06 6.07 -6.46
N GLU A 112 14.89 7.40 -6.57
CA GLU A 112 15.80 8.31 -7.26
C GLU A 112 16.53 9.16 -6.23
N HIS A 113 17.85 8.96 -6.09
CA HIS A 113 18.65 9.63 -5.09
C HIS A 113 19.13 11.01 -5.52
N HIS A 114 18.96 11.99 -4.66
CA HIS A 114 19.51 13.33 -4.81
C HIS A 114 20.52 13.63 -3.69
N ILE A 115 21.51 14.49 -3.98
CA ILE A 115 22.57 14.87 -3.01
C ILE A 115 21.97 15.45 -1.70
N VAL A 116 20.82 16.13 -1.81
CA VAL A 116 20.13 16.77 -0.68
C VAL A 116 19.31 15.81 0.19
N ASP A 117 19.06 14.57 -0.25
CA ASP A 117 18.15 13.65 0.46
C ASP A 117 18.68 13.29 1.86
N LYS A 118 19.96 12.94 1.96
CA LYS A 118 20.57 12.58 3.25
C LYS A 118 20.55 13.72 4.29
N PRO A 119 20.97 14.96 3.97
CA PRO A 119 20.87 16.07 4.92
C PRO A 119 19.41 16.42 5.25
N PHE A 120 18.47 16.33 4.31
CA PHE A 120 17.07 16.60 4.54
C PHE A 120 16.45 15.53 5.46
N ASN A 121 16.67 14.25 5.18
CA ASN A 121 16.24 13.16 6.06
C ASN A 121 16.81 13.32 7.47
N ARG A 122 18.10 13.60 7.60
CA ARG A 122 18.73 13.84 8.91
C ARG A 122 18.10 15.01 9.65
N TYR A 123 17.74 16.07 8.95
CA TYR A 123 17.08 17.23 9.53
C TYR A 123 15.71 16.89 10.08
N TYR A 124 14.88 16.18 9.34
CA TYR A 124 13.52 15.82 9.77
C TYR A 124 13.52 14.68 10.81
N LEU A 125 14.12 13.54 10.48
CA LEU A 125 14.02 12.33 11.30
C LEU A 125 14.55 12.53 12.73
N ARG A 126 15.53 13.42 12.92
CA ARG A 126 16.00 13.81 14.27
C ARG A 126 15.05 14.76 15.02
N SER A 127 13.99 15.24 14.40
CA SER A 127 12.98 16.08 15.05
C SER A 127 11.75 15.31 15.49
N VAL A 128 11.69 14.01 15.26
CA VAL A 128 10.60 13.11 15.57
C VAL A 128 10.91 12.34 16.86
N ASP A 129 9.91 12.11 17.70
CA ASP A 129 10.04 11.40 18.97
C ASP A 129 9.92 9.90 18.81
N GLY A 130 9.11 9.42 17.84
CA GLY A 130 8.92 8.01 17.58
C GLY A 130 8.35 7.74 16.18
N PHE A 131 8.48 6.52 15.72
CA PHE A 131 8.15 6.13 14.35
C PHE A 131 7.21 4.94 14.30
N ILE A 132 6.31 4.96 13.32
CA ILE A 132 5.57 3.78 12.85
C ILE A 132 6.09 3.45 11.46
N TYR A 133 6.71 2.28 11.30
CA TYR A 133 7.25 1.82 10.03
C TYR A 133 6.45 0.62 9.51
N MET A 134 6.44 0.43 8.17
CA MET A 134 5.58 -0.54 7.50
C MET A 134 6.34 -1.67 6.79
N SER A 135 7.69 -1.65 6.81
CA SER A 135 8.55 -2.73 6.32
C SER A 135 9.90 -2.72 7.04
N GLU A 136 10.52 -3.88 7.17
CA GLU A 136 11.86 -4.01 7.80
C GLU A 136 12.95 -3.29 7.00
N GLN A 137 12.79 -3.15 5.69
CA GLN A 137 13.69 -2.34 4.88
C GLN A 137 13.69 -0.88 5.36
N VAL A 138 12.51 -0.26 5.49
CA VAL A 138 12.36 1.13 5.97
C VAL A 138 12.93 1.28 7.38
N HIS A 139 12.72 0.29 8.26
CA HIS A 139 13.30 0.27 9.60
C HIS A 139 14.83 0.23 9.57
N SER A 140 15.41 -0.61 8.74
CA SER A 140 16.86 -0.70 8.56
C SER A 140 17.47 0.63 8.09
N GLU A 141 16.82 1.27 7.10
CA GLU A 141 17.23 2.59 6.60
C GLU A 141 17.10 3.67 7.69
N LEU A 142 16.01 3.65 8.48
CA LEU A 142 15.74 4.61 9.55
C LEU A 142 16.83 4.60 10.64
N LYS A 143 17.36 3.43 11.00
CA LYS A 143 18.43 3.26 12.00
C LYS A 143 19.70 4.03 11.66
N ALA A 144 19.96 4.36 10.40
CA ALA A 144 21.10 5.18 9.99
C ALA A 144 20.94 6.66 10.37
N TYR A 145 19.73 7.11 10.69
CA TYR A 145 19.42 8.52 10.96
C TYR A 145 19.07 8.82 12.42
N THR A 146 18.45 7.86 13.13
CA THR A 146 17.94 8.06 14.48
C THR A 146 17.89 6.76 15.28
N SER A 147 17.95 6.89 16.62
CA SER A 147 17.73 5.82 17.58
C SER A 147 16.38 5.96 18.33
N ALA A 148 15.50 6.83 17.86
CA ALA A 148 14.17 6.99 18.46
C ALA A 148 13.36 5.69 18.37
N PRO A 149 12.46 5.41 19.35
CA PRO A 149 11.60 4.23 19.33
C PRO A 149 10.83 4.09 18.02
N ALA A 150 10.69 2.87 17.53
CA ALA A 150 9.99 2.59 16.29
C ALA A 150 9.20 1.30 16.38
N HIS A 151 7.91 1.35 16.06
CA HIS A 151 7.01 0.19 16.08
C HIS A 151 6.63 -0.22 14.65
N PHE A 152 6.60 -1.53 14.42
CA PHE A 152 6.10 -2.09 13.17
C PHE A 152 4.57 -2.06 13.15
N SER A 153 4.01 -1.50 12.10
CA SER A 153 2.59 -1.62 11.79
C SER A 153 2.42 -1.68 10.27
N PRO A 154 1.97 -2.79 9.71
CA PRO A 154 1.80 -2.91 8.27
C PRO A 154 0.75 -1.93 7.75
N HIS A 155 0.84 -1.60 6.45
CA HIS A 155 -0.13 -0.70 5.84
C HIS A 155 -1.56 -1.25 6.00
N PRO A 156 -2.52 -0.48 6.52
CA PRO A 156 -3.90 -0.92 6.65
C PRO A 156 -4.54 -1.27 5.30
N MET A 157 -5.54 -2.14 5.33
CA MET A 157 -6.29 -2.55 4.14
C MET A 157 -7.00 -1.38 3.47
N PHE A 158 -7.19 -1.52 2.16
CA PHE A 158 -8.03 -0.61 1.38
C PHE A 158 -9.49 -1.11 1.41
N GLU A 159 -10.32 -0.50 2.25
CA GLU A 159 -11.72 -0.91 2.45
C GLU A 159 -12.72 -0.16 1.56
N HIS A 160 -12.26 0.84 0.79
CA HIS A 160 -13.12 1.71 -0.02
C HIS A 160 -13.65 1.06 -1.30
N PHE A 161 -13.18 -0.14 -1.65
CA PHE A 161 -13.63 -0.87 -2.85
C PHE A 161 -14.99 -1.58 -2.69
N GLY A 162 -15.63 -1.46 -1.52
CA GLY A 162 -16.91 -2.09 -1.21
C GLY A 162 -16.79 -3.54 -0.73
N ALA A 163 -17.93 -4.15 -0.44
CA ALA A 163 -17.97 -5.52 0.06
C ALA A 163 -17.77 -6.54 -1.08
N ARG A 164 -17.27 -7.74 -0.70
CA ARG A 164 -17.23 -8.92 -1.59
C ARG A 164 -18.64 -9.26 -2.07
N VAL A 165 -18.78 -9.62 -3.33
CA VAL A 165 -20.03 -10.07 -3.94
C VAL A 165 -19.98 -11.59 -4.22
N ASP A 166 -21.14 -12.18 -4.53
CA ASP A 166 -21.19 -13.57 -4.98
C ASP A 166 -20.39 -13.78 -6.28
N ARG A 167 -19.72 -14.93 -6.39
CA ARG A 167 -18.90 -15.26 -7.57
C ARG A 167 -19.70 -15.26 -8.86
N THR A 168 -20.97 -15.71 -8.82
CA THR A 168 -21.84 -15.76 -10.02
C THR A 168 -22.14 -14.34 -10.50
N GLU A 169 -22.45 -13.43 -9.57
CA GLU A 169 -22.65 -12.00 -9.86
C GLU A 169 -21.38 -11.37 -10.44
N ALA A 170 -20.23 -11.63 -9.80
CA ALA A 170 -18.94 -11.10 -10.24
C ALA A 170 -18.58 -11.58 -11.66
N CYS A 171 -18.70 -12.87 -11.93
CA CYS A 171 -18.43 -13.44 -13.25
C CYS A 171 -19.37 -12.88 -14.32
N LEU A 172 -20.67 -12.76 -14.02
CA LEU A 172 -21.65 -12.17 -14.94
C LEU A 172 -21.28 -10.71 -15.27
N ARG A 173 -20.92 -9.92 -14.27
CA ARG A 173 -20.53 -8.50 -14.43
C ARG A 173 -19.30 -8.35 -15.32
N LEU A 174 -18.35 -9.29 -15.22
CA LEU A 174 -17.07 -9.25 -15.94
C LEU A 174 -17.08 -10.03 -17.27
N GLY A 175 -18.19 -10.65 -17.65
CA GLY A 175 -18.27 -11.50 -18.86
C GLY A 175 -17.46 -12.79 -18.73
N LEU A 176 -17.28 -13.32 -17.51
CA LEU A 176 -16.50 -14.52 -17.20
C LEU A 176 -17.41 -15.76 -17.04
N ASP A 177 -16.90 -16.94 -17.38
CA ASP A 177 -17.57 -18.20 -17.08
C ASP A 177 -17.33 -18.60 -15.61
N LYS A 178 -18.40 -18.69 -14.81
CA LYS A 178 -18.33 -19.06 -13.39
C LYS A 178 -17.81 -20.48 -13.13
N LYS A 179 -17.79 -21.35 -14.15
CA LYS A 179 -17.27 -22.72 -14.04
C LYS A 179 -15.75 -22.79 -14.18
N VAL A 180 -15.14 -21.74 -14.72
CA VAL A 180 -13.69 -21.62 -14.93
C VAL A 180 -13.01 -21.12 -13.66
N ARG A 181 -11.84 -21.67 -13.34
CA ARG A 181 -10.96 -21.18 -12.26
C ARG A 181 -10.07 -20.06 -12.79
N TYR A 182 -9.98 -18.96 -12.03
CA TYR A 182 -9.21 -17.79 -12.45
C TYR A 182 -8.07 -17.50 -11.48
N ALA A 183 -6.81 -17.66 -11.93
CA ALA A 183 -5.70 -16.94 -11.31
C ALA A 183 -5.65 -15.54 -11.91
N MET A 184 -5.43 -14.50 -11.10
CA MET A 184 -5.52 -13.11 -11.56
C MET A 184 -4.20 -12.37 -11.37
N PHE A 185 -3.77 -11.67 -12.42
CA PHE A 185 -2.81 -10.57 -12.34
C PHE A 185 -3.59 -9.25 -12.34
N PHE A 186 -3.32 -8.37 -11.37
CA PHE A 186 -4.11 -7.15 -11.16
C PHE A 186 -3.27 -5.89 -11.03
N GLY A 187 -3.78 -4.77 -11.57
CA GLY A 187 -3.24 -3.41 -11.42
C GLY A 187 -2.36 -2.97 -12.59
N LEU A 188 -1.82 -1.73 -12.52
CA LEU A 188 -1.02 -1.14 -13.60
C LEU A 188 0.08 -2.10 -14.05
N ILE A 189 0.15 -2.38 -15.37
CA ILE A 189 1.10 -3.33 -15.95
C ILE A 189 2.41 -2.60 -16.24
N ARG A 190 3.46 -2.95 -15.47
CA ARG A 190 4.82 -2.42 -15.59
C ARG A 190 5.82 -3.57 -15.62
N ASP A 191 6.98 -3.40 -16.23
CA ASP A 191 7.97 -4.48 -16.41
C ASP A 191 8.44 -5.12 -15.11
N TYR A 192 8.60 -4.32 -14.03
CA TYR A 192 9.02 -4.82 -12.73
C TYR A 192 7.97 -5.74 -12.06
N LYS A 193 6.71 -5.67 -12.48
CA LYS A 193 5.63 -6.53 -11.96
C LYS A 193 5.63 -7.93 -12.53
N GLY A 194 6.46 -8.23 -13.52
CA GLY A 194 6.78 -9.58 -13.94
C GLY A 194 5.65 -10.32 -14.67
N LEU A 195 4.76 -9.60 -15.37
CA LEU A 195 3.73 -10.26 -16.19
C LEU A 195 4.34 -11.23 -17.21
N ASP A 196 5.51 -10.90 -17.78
CA ASP A 196 6.29 -11.78 -18.66
C ASP A 196 6.63 -13.12 -17.97
N THR A 197 7.11 -13.08 -16.74
CA THR A 197 7.41 -14.26 -15.94
C THR A 197 6.15 -15.10 -15.66
N LEU A 198 5.01 -14.44 -15.41
CA LEU A 198 3.74 -15.14 -15.22
C LEU A 198 3.23 -15.83 -16.51
N LEU A 199 3.41 -15.20 -17.66
CA LEU A 199 3.03 -15.79 -18.94
C LEU A 199 3.84 -17.05 -19.22
N ASP A 200 5.16 -17.02 -18.98
CA ASP A 200 6.01 -18.20 -19.13
C ASP A 200 5.60 -19.31 -18.13
N ALA A 201 5.32 -18.95 -16.87
CA ALA A 201 4.83 -19.90 -15.87
C ALA A 201 3.46 -20.50 -16.24
N TRP A 202 2.56 -19.66 -16.78
CA TRP A 202 1.22 -20.11 -17.17
C TRP A 202 1.25 -21.08 -18.34
N GLN A 203 2.14 -20.91 -19.31
CA GLN A 203 2.33 -21.85 -20.43
C GLN A 203 2.62 -23.27 -19.95
N GLU A 204 3.45 -23.40 -18.92
CA GLU A 204 3.78 -24.72 -18.35
C GLU A 204 2.67 -25.29 -17.43
N PHE A 205 1.88 -24.42 -16.80
CA PHE A 205 0.77 -24.81 -15.93
C PHE A 205 -0.44 -25.33 -16.71
N ARG A 206 -0.79 -24.76 -17.84
CA ARG A 206 -2.01 -24.95 -18.66
C ARG A 206 -2.85 -26.18 -18.30
N ARG A 207 -4.12 -25.96 -17.93
CA ARG A 207 -5.09 -27.03 -17.60
C ARG A 207 -6.47 -26.63 -18.07
N ASP A 208 -7.26 -27.58 -18.56
CA ASP A 208 -8.66 -27.36 -18.91
C ASP A 208 -9.44 -26.85 -17.70
N GLY A 209 -10.31 -25.87 -17.91
CA GLY A 209 -11.09 -25.26 -16.85
C GLY A 209 -10.36 -24.18 -16.03
N TYR A 210 -9.10 -23.83 -16.38
CA TYR A 210 -8.34 -22.77 -15.75
C TYR A 210 -8.01 -21.67 -16.76
N LYS A 211 -8.09 -20.40 -16.34
CA LYS A 211 -7.67 -19.26 -17.15
C LYS A 211 -6.88 -18.24 -16.31
N LEU A 212 -6.00 -17.52 -16.97
CA LEU A 212 -5.32 -16.36 -16.41
C LEU A 212 -6.17 -15.11 -16.73
N LEU A 213 -6.66 -14.44 -15.69
CA LEU A 213 -7.32 -13.15 -15.80
C LEU A 213 -6.29 -12.04 -15.61
N ILE A 214 -6.04 -11.25 -16.64
CA ILE A 214 -5.15 -10.07 -16.57
C ILE A 214 -6.03 -8.83 -16.57
N ALA A 215 -5.99 -8.05 -15.49
CA ALA A 215 -6.81 -6.85 -15.33
C ALA A 215 -5.96 -5.64 -14.93
N GLY A 216 -5.87 -4.67 -15.82
CA GLY A 216 -5.13 -3.43 -15.58
C GLY A 216 -4.61 -2.77 -16.83
N GLU A 217 -4.33 -1.48 -16.72
CA GLU A 217 -3.84 -0.63 -17.81
C GLU A 217 -2.34 -0.83 -18.02
N PHE A 218 -1.90 -0.88 -19.29
CA PHE A 218 -0.49 -0.98 -19.65
C PHE A 218 0.24 0.36 -19.50
N TYR A 219 1.25 0.37 -18.62
CA TYR A 219 2.27 1.43 -18.49
C TYR A 219 3.64 0.97 -19.00
N ALA A 220 3.69 -0.21 -19.62
CA ALA A 220 4.79 -0.76 -20.39
C ALA A 220 4.31 -1.02 -21.83
N SER A 221 5.22 -1.48 -22.71
CA SER A 221 4.83 -1.82 -24.08
C SER A 221 3.82 -2.98 -24.09
N ARG A 222 2.59 -2.68 -24.47
CA ARG A 222 1.51 -3.68 -24.64
C ARG A 222 1.88 -4.75 -25.67
N ASP A 223 2.47 -4.32 -26.78
CA ASP A 223 2.79 -5.21 -27.90
C ASP A 223 3.77 -6.31 -27.48
N LYS A 224 4.75 -6.00 -26.64
CA LYS A 224 5.67 -6.98 -26.05
C LYS A 224 4.94 -8.17 -25.42
N TYR A 225 3.91 -7.89 -24.63
CA TYR A 225 3.14 -8.94 -23.95
C TYR A 225 2.19 -9.66 -24.89
N MET A 226 1.60 -8.97 -25.86
CA MET A 226 0.74 -9.59 -26.89
C MET A 226 1.53 -10.53 -27.80
N GLU A 227 2.75 -10.16 -28.16
CA GLU A 227 3.67 -11.02 -28.93
C GLU A 227 4.07 -12.27 -28.10
N GLN A 228 4.34 -12.10 -26.78
CA GLN A 228 4.65 -13.21 -25.89
C GLN A 228 3.46 -14.17 -25.77
N ILE A 229 2.24 -13.67 -25.54
CA ILE A 229 1.00 -14.47 -25.48
C ILE A 229 0.82 -15.27 -26.77
N LYS A 230 1.03 -14.64 -27.93
CA LYS A 230 0.93 -15.30 -29.24
C LYS A 230 2.00 -16.36 -29.44
N ARG A 231 3.25 -16.04 -29.10
CA ARG A 231 4.39 -16.98 -29.21
C ARG A 231 4.22 -18.22 -28.34
N LEU A 232 3.63 -18.04 -27.13
CA LEU A 232 3.37 -19.13 -26.18
C LEU A 232 2.06 -19.88 -26.46
N GLY A 233 1.24 -19.42 -27.42
CA GLY A 233 -0.03 -20.04 -27.78
C GLY A 233 -1.09 -19.95 -26.66
N LEU A 234 -1.13 -18.83 -25.92
CA LEU A 234 -1.96 -18.63 -24.74
C LEU A 234 -3.25 -17.83 -24.99
N GLN A 235 -3.60 -17.56 -26.27
CA GLN A 235 -4.72 -16.68 -26.60
C GLN A 235 -6.06 -17.17 -26.02
N ASP A 236 -6.27 -18.48 -25.96
CA ASP A 236 -7.50 -19.08 -25.44
C ASP A 236 -7.45 -19.29 -23.92
N ASP A 237 -6.28 -19.21 -23.30
CA ASP A 237 -6.07 -19.43 -21.86
C ASP A 237 -6.11 -18.11 -21.05
N ILE A 238 -6.15 -16.97 -21.73
CA ILE A 238 -6.09 -15.65 -21.09
C ILE A 238 -7.37 -14.87 -21.33
N VAL A 239 -7.88 -14.26 -20.27
CA VAL A 239 -8.87 -13.19 -20.35
C VAL A 239 -8.17 -11.88 -20.03
N LEU A 240 -8.13 -10.97 -21.01
CA LEU A 240 -7.43 -9.69 -20.91
C LEU A 240 -8.42 -8.53 -20.80
N HIS A 241 -8.35 -7.81 -19.69
CA HIS A 241 -9.04 -6.55 -19.44
C HIS A 241 -7.99 -5.42 -19.33
N ASP A 242 -7.56 -4.89 -20.49
CA ASP A 242 -6.46 -3.94 -20.65
C ASP A 242 -6.89 -2.47 -20.51
N PHE A 243 -7.57 -2.16 -19.41
CA PHE A 243 -8.00 -0.81 -19.07
C PHE A 243 -7.85 -0.54 -17.57
N PHE A 244 -7.91 0.72 -17.19
CA PHE A 244 -7.93 1.12 -15.78
C PHE A 244 -9.22 0.60 -15.12
N VAL A 245 -9.08 -0.25 -14.12
CA VAL A 245 -10.21 -0.78 -13.36
C VAL A 245 -10.66 0.28 -12.36
N ALA A 246 -11.90 0.74 -12.49
CA ALA A 246 -12.47 1.71 -11.57
C ALA A 246 -12.64 1.11 -10.16
N ASP A 247 -12.50 1.92 -9.11
CA ASP A 247 -12.60 1.47 -7.71
C ASP A 247 -13.91 0.71 -7.43
N SER A 248 -15.02 1.12 -8.04
CA SER A 248 -16.32 0.47 -7.92
C SER A 248 -16.36 -0.96 -8.48
N ASP A 249 -15.46 -1.28 -9.43
CA ASP A 249 -15.45 -2.57 -10.12
C ASP A 249 -14.40 -3.53 -9.53
N VAL A 250 -13.43 -3.05 -8.74
CA VAL A 250 -12.40 -3.87 -8.08
C VAL A 250 -13.00 -5.07 -7.34
N ARG A 251 -14.09 -4.87 -6.61
CA ARG A 251 -14.78 -5.94 -5.87
C ARG A 251 -15.20 -7.11 -6.74
N TYR A 252 -15.58 -6.89 -8.00
CA TYR A 252 -15.99 -7.98 -8.90
C TYR A 252 -14.79 -8.83 -9.32
N TYR A 253 -13.64 -8.20 -9.60
CA TYR A 253 -12.41 -8.92 -9.95
C TYR A 253 -11.94 -9.82 -8.82
N PHE A 254 -11.85 -9.29 -7.60
CA PHE A 254 -11.41 -10.06 -6.43
C PHE A 254 -12.45 -11.07 -5.94
N SER A 255 -13.74 -10.92 -6.30
CA SER A 255 -14.79 -11.91 -6.03
C SER A 255 -14.81 -13.02 -7.07
N ALA A 256 -14.43 -12.74 -8.32
CA ALA A 256 -14.37 -13.74 -9.39
C ALA A 256 -13.08 -14.57 -9.33
N ALA A 257 -11.94 -13.99 -8.93
CA ALA A 257 -10.65 -14.67 -8.87
C ALA A 257 -10.58 -15.71 -7.74
N ASP A 258 -9.95 -16.85 -8.02
CA ASP A 258 -9.63 -17.85 -7.01
C ASP A 258 -8.38 -17.45 -6.20
N CYS A 259 -7.38 -16.88 -6.89
CA CYS A 259 -6.17 -16.33 -6.29
C CYS A 259 -5.62 -15.18 -7.12
N VAL A 260 -4.74 -14.38 -6.51
CA VAL A 260 -3.98 -13.33 -7.18
C VAL A 260 -2.52 -13.73 -7.28
N VAL A 261 -1.87 -13.43 -8.40
CA VAL A 261 -0.45 -13.72 -8.61
C VAL A 261 0.30 -12.40 -8.83
N LEU A 262 1.27 -12.13 -7.97
CA LEU A 262 2.14 -10.94 -8.00
C LEU A 262 3.60 -11.38 -8.24
N PRO A 263 3.98 -11.67 -9.48
CA PRO A 263 5.28 -12.25 -9.84
C PRO A 263 6.36 -11.17 -9.97
N TYR A 264 6.38 -10.22 -9.01
CA TYR A 264 7.21 -9.03 -9.09
C TYR A 264 8.70 -9.38 -9.12
N LYS A 265 9.46 -8.65 -9.95
CA LYS A 265 10.92 -8.75 -10.03
C LYS A 265 11.60 -7.92 -8.95
N THR A 266 10.98 -6.80 -8.59
CA THR A 266 11.40 -5.92 -7.50
C THR A 266 10.17 -5.26 -6.88
N ALA A 267 10.14 -5.07 -5.58
CA ALA A 267 9.10 -4.30 -4.89
C ALA A 267 9.54 -3.94 -3.47
N THR A 268 9.14 -2.78 -2.98
CA THR A 268 9.18 -2.46 -1.54
C THR A 268 7.90 -2.94 -0.86
N GLN A 269 6.75 -2.66 -1.46
CA GLN A 269 5.41 -3.05 -1.02
C GLN A 269 4.47 -3.18 -2.23
N SER A 270 3.28 -3.77 -2.00
CA SER A 270 2.23 -3.80 -3.01
C SER A 270 0.86 -3.48 -2.41
N GLY A 271 0.19 -2.44 -2.92
CA GLY A 271 -1.19 -2.16 -2.55
C GLY A 271 -2.16 -3.29 -2.92
N VAL A 272 -1.81 -4.11 -3.92
CA VAL A 272 -2.65 -5.25 -4.32
C VAL A 272 -2.73 -6.33 -3.23
N THR A 273 -1.67 -6.53 -2.44
CA THR A 273 -1.73 -7.46 -1.28
C THR A 273 -2.76 -7.00 -0.26
N GLN A 274 -2.90 -5.69 -0.04
CA GLN A 274 -3.91 -5.13 0.87
C GLN A 274 -5.34 -5.33 0.35
N ILE A 275 -5.53 -5.28 -0.98
CA ILE A 275 -6.81 -5.60 -1.60
C ILE A 275 -7.10 -7.11 -1.45
N CYS A 276 -6.09 -7.98 -1.62
CA CYS A 276 -6.24 -9.42 -1.37
C CYS A 276 -6.75 -9.71 0.05
N TYR A 277 -6.19 -9.05 1.06
CA TYR A 277 -6.65 -9.19 2.45
C TYR A 277 -8.07 -8.66 2.65
N ASN A 278 -8.41 -7.51 2.04
CA ASN A 278 -9.76 -6.98 2.14
C ASN A 278 -10.81 -7.96 1.63
N PHE A 279 -10.53 -8.62 0.49
CA PHE A 279 -11.45 -9.57 -0.12
C PHE A 279 -11.21 -11.04 0.28
N CYS A 280 -10.28 -11.33 1.19
CA CYS A 280 -9.86 -12.69 1.55
C CYS A 280 -9.58 -13.55 0.30
N THR A 281 -8.83 -13.01 -0.66
CA THR A 281 -8.44 -13.69 -1.90
C THR A 281 -6.99 -14.15 -1.75
N PRO A 282 -6.71 -15.47 -1.73
CA PRO A 282 -5.36 -16.02 -1.60
C PRO A 282 -4.38 -15.43 -2.60
N VAL A 283 -3.12 -15.26 -2.20
CA VAL A 283 -2.14 -14.55 -3.02
C VAL A 283 -0.83 -15.30 -3.16
N ILE A 284 -0.30 -15.36 -4.38
CA ILE A 284 1.06 -15.82 -4.67
C ILE A 284 1.92 -14.58 -4.88
N VAL A 285 3.03 -14.50 -4.16
CA VAL A 285 4.01 -13.42 -4.29
C VAL A 285 5.41 -13.99 -4.52
N THR A 286 6.24 -13.26 -5.23
CA THR A 286 7.67 -13.58 -5.31
C THR A 286 8.39 -13.07 -4.07
N ARG A 287 9.52 -13.72 -3.73
CA ARG A 287 10.40 -13.37 -2.59
C ARG A 287 11.24 -12.13 -2.91
N VAL A 288 10.57 -10.97 -3.06
CA VAL A 288 11.22 -9.69 -3.34
C VAL A 288 10.71 -8.61 -2.38
N GLY A 289 11.63 -7.79 -1.87
CA GLY A 289 11.33 -6.71 -0.93
C GLY A 289 10.42 -7.12 0.22
N GLY A 290 9.47 -6.26 0.60
CA GLY A 290 8.54 -6.50 1.71
C GLY A 290 7.35 -7.42 1.41
N LEU A 291 7.24 -8.00 0.21
CA LEU A 291 6.08 -8.86 -0.13
C LEU A 291 6.02 -10.12 0.72
N ALA A 292 7.18 -10.76 0.97
CA ALA A 292 7.28 -11.97 1.81
C ALA A 292 6.96 -11.70 3.29
N GLU A 293 7.13 -10.45 3.77
CA GLU A 293 6.82 -10.06 5.15
C GLU A 293 5.29 -9.96 5.37
N ILE A 294 4.57 -9.63 4.30
CA ILE A 294 3.12 -9.40 4.34
C ILE A 294 2.35 -10.70 4.10
N VAL A 295 2.90 -11.64 3.33
CA VAL A 295 2.25 -12.91 2.98
C VAL A 295 2.90 -14.07 3.74
N PRO A 296 2.36 -14.51 4.88
CA PRO A 296 2.83 -15.72 5.57
C PRO A 296 2.72 -16.94 4.65
N ASP A 297 3.89 -17.49 4.26
CA ASP A 297 4.00 -18.61 3.32
C ASP A 297 3.27 -19.87 3.82
N GLY A 298 2.44 -20.46 2.97
CA GLY A 298 1.64 -21.66 3.31
C GLY A 298 0.44 -21.40 4.22
N LYS A 299 0.19 -20.12 4.63
CA LYS A 299 -0.93 -19.75 5.51
C LYS A 299 -2.06 -19.03 4.78
N VAL A 300 -1.73 -18.02 3.99
CA VAL A 300 -2.70 -17.18 3.25
C VAL A 300 -2.41 -17.15 1.75
N GLY A 301 -1.32 -17.76 1.35
CA GLY A 301 -0.79 -17.79 0.00
C GLY A 301 0.56 -18.47 -0.03
N PHE A 302 1.29 -18.28 -1.12
CA PHE A 302 2.64 -18.81 -1.27
C PHE A 302 3.65 -17.70 -1.60
N VAL A 303 4.85 -17.85 -1.05
CA VAL A 303 6.03 -17.05 -1.38
C VAL A 303 6.97 -17.91 -2.22
N CYS A 304 7.19 -17.53 -3.48
CA CYS A 304 8.02 -18.30 -4.41
C CYS A 304 9.24 -17.50 -4.90
N ASP A 305 10.16 -18.18 -5.55
CA ASP A 305 11.27 -17.54 -6.21
C ASP A 305 10.80 -16.73 -7.42
N PRO A 306 11.47 -15.59 -7.77
CA PRO A 306 11.10 -14.73 -8.89
C PRO A 306 11.51 -15.35 -10.25
N SER A 307 11.01 -16.56 -10.52
CA SER A 307 11.24 -17.32 -11.76
C SER A 307 9.93 -17.93 -12.26
N ALA A 308 9.87 -18.25 -13.54
CA ALA A 308 8.69 -18.91 -14.11
C ALA A 308 8.39 -20.25 -13.44
N GLU A 309 9.42 -21.05 -13.15
CA GLU A 309 9.29 -22.30 -12.42
C GLU A 309 8.75 -22.12 -11.00
N GLY A 310 9.28 -21.13 -10.24
CA GLY A 310 8.81 -20.84 -8.88
C GLY A 310 7.35 -20.41 -8.87
N VAL A 311 6.96 -19.53 -9.80
CA VAL A 311 5.56 -19.06 -9.94
C VAL A 311 4.66 -20.22 -10.37
N ARG A 312 5.04 -21.05 -11.33
CA ARG A 312 4.29 -22.24 -11.75
C ARG A 312 4.05 -23.19 -10.58
N ASN A 313 5.10 -23.56 -9.86
CA ASN A 313 4.99 -24.49 -8.72
C ASN A 313 4.05 -23.93 -7.63
N ALA A 314 4.07 -22.62 -7.40
CA ALA A 314 3.14 -21.99 -6.47
C ALA A 314 1.68 -22.01 -6.98
N ILE A 315 1.47 -21.82 -8.28
CA ILE A 315 0.13 -21.93 -8.91
C ILE A 315 -0.38 -23.37 -8.82
N GLU A 316 0.45 -24.37 -9.06
CA GLU A 316 0.06 -25.79 -8.91
C GLU A 316 -0.39 -26.10 -7.48
N ARG A 317 0.44 -25.73 -6.49
CA ARG A 317 0.16 -25.95 -5.07
C ARG A 317 -1.09 -25.24 -4.56
N ILE A 318 -1.40 -24.05 -5.05
CA ILE A 318 -2.56 -23.29 -4.55
C ILE A 318 -3.89 -23.93 -4.99
N TYR A 319 -3.86 -24.66 -6.11
CA TYR A 319 -5.02 -25.38 -6.62
C TYR A 319 -5.08 -26.85 -6.15
N GLU A 320 -4.16 -27.30 -5.29
CA GLU A 320 -4.17 -28.65 -4.73
C GLU A 320 -5.14 -28.77 -3.55
N GLY A 321 -6.01 -29.80 -3.58
CA GLY A 321 -6.91 -30.14 -2.48
C GLY A 321 -7.81 -28.98 -2.04
N ASP A 322 -7.81 -28.71 -0.74
CA ASP A 322 -8.58 -27.66 -0.06
C ASP A 322 -7.76 -26.37 0.23
N THR A 323 -6.60 -26.23 -0.40
CA THR A 323 -5.65 -25.15 -0.09
C THR A 323 -6.28 -23.75 -0.22
N LEU A 324 -7.08 -23.51 -1.27
CA LEU A 324 -7.76 -22.22 -1.48
C LEU A 324 -8.74 -21.88 -0.36
N GLU A 325 -9.56 -22.83 0.04
CA GLU A 325 -10.57 -22.66 1.10
C GLU A 325 -9.88 -22.40 2.44
N ARG A 326 -8.88 -23.19 2.79
CA ARG A 326 -8.08 -23.02 4.01
C ARG A 326 -7.38 -21.65 4.03
N PHE A 327 -6.82 -21.20 2.91
CA PHE A 327 -6.18 -19.89 2.86
C PHE A 327 -7.17 -18.74 3.02
N LYS A 328 -8.38 -18.84 2.44
CA LYS A 328 -9.46 -17.86 2.64
C LYS A 328 -9.87 -17.76 4.11
N GLU A 329 -10.02 -18.89 4.79
CA GLU A 329 -10.32 -18.93 6.23
C GLU A 329 -9.21 -18.29 7.06
N ASN A 330 -7.96 -18.64 6.80
CA ASN A 330 -6.81 -18.06 7.49
C ASN A 330 -6.70 -16.55 7.26
N MET A 331 -7.07 -16.05 6.09
CA MET A 331 -7.06 -14.62 5.80
C MET A 331 -8.06 -13.84 6.66
N LEU A 332 -9.16 -14.43 7.12
CA LEU A 332 -10.10 -13.78 8.05
C LEU A 332 -9.42 -13.40 9.38
N GLU A 333 -8.48 -14.20 9.85
CA GLU A 333 -7.71 -13.88 11.05
C GLU A 333 -6.51 -12.97 10.73
N GLU A 334 -5.73 -13.30 9.70
CA GLU A 334 -4.54 -12.53 9.34
C GLU A 334 -4.85 -11.09 8.96
N ARG A 335 -5.99 -10.82 8.32
CA ARG A 335 -6.38 -9.45 7.93
C ARG A 335 -6.55 -8.50 9.12
N LYS A 336 -6.78 -9.01 10.34
CA LYS A 336 -6.95 -8.17 11.54
C LYS A 336 -5.72 -7.30 11.81
N ARG A 337 -4.51 -7.80 11.53
CA ARG A 337 -3.26 -7.03 11.68
C ARG A 337 -3.13 -5.85 10.70
N PHE A 338 -3.92 -5.86 9.62
CA PHE A 338 -3.98 -4.79 8.62
C PHE A 338 -5.19 -3.86 8.82
N SER A 339 -5.80 -3.86 9.98
CA SER A 339 -6.90 -2.96 10.29
C SER A 339 -6.40 -1.57 10.69
N TRP A 340 -7.25 -0.57 10.52
CA TRP A 340 -6.98 0.77 11.03
C TRP A 340 -6.92 0.79 12.56
N GLN A 341 -7.67 -0.12 13.22
CA GLN A 341 -7.60 -0.33 14.66
C GLN A 341 -6.18 -0.72 15.09
N ALA A 342 -5.58 -1.72 14.43
CA ALA A 342 -4.22 -2.17 14.74
C ALA A 342 -3.16 -1.06 14.53
N MET A 343 -3.32 -0.24 13.48
CA MET A 343 -2.45 0.92 13.26
C MET A 343 -2.59 1.95 14.40
N CYS A 344 -3.81 2.26 14.81
CA CYS A 344 -4.05 3.20 15.91
C CYS A 344 -3.55 2.64 17.25
N ASP A 345 -3.71 1.33 17.52
CA ASP A 345 -3.15 0.66 18.69
C ASP A 345 -1.63 0.82 18.74
N SER A 346 -0.94 0.59 17.63
CA SER A 346 0.52 0.77 17.54
C SER A 346 0.96 2.21 17.81
N ILE A 347 0.18 3.21 17.36
CA ILE A 347 0.46 4.62 17.64
C ILE A 347 0.25 4.94 19.12
N GLU A 348 -0.82 4.43 19.73
CA GLU A 348 -1.11 4.62 21.17
C GLU A 348 -0.05 3.94 22.05
N GLU A 349 0.39 2.74 21.70
CA GLU A 349 1.45 2.02 22.41
C GLU A 349 2.78 2.78 22.34
N LEU A 350 3.16 3.26 21.16
CA LEU A 350 4.33 4.10 20.99
C LEU A 350 4.22 5.39 21.81
N TYR A 351 3.06 6.05 21.81
CA TYR A 351 2.87 7.26 22.61
C TYR A 351 3.03 6.98 24.11
N LYS A 352 2.46 5.87 24.62
CA LYS A 352 2.62 5.46 26.03
C LYS A 352 4.08 5.19 26.39
N GLU A 353 4.89 4.68 25.47
CA GLU A 353 6.33 4.52 25.66
C GLU A 353 7.05 5.87 25.74
N LEU A 354 6.69 6.82 24.87
CA LEU A 354 7.33 8.14 24.78
C LEU A 354 7.05 9.07 25.98
N ILE A 355 6.00 8.81 26.75
CA ILE A 355 5.63 9.66 27.93
C ILE A 355 6.07 9.06 29.29
N LYS A 356 6.63 7.83 29.28
CA LYS A 356 7.27 7.22 30.46
C LYS A 356 8.62 7.88 30.74
#